data_f96e60ac00da42cf55c85720e7281c97
#
_entry.id   f96e60ac00da42cf55c85720e7281c97
#
_cell.length_a   1.000
_cell.length_b   1.000
_cell.length_c   1.000
_cell.angle_alpha   90.00
_cell.angle_beta   90.00
_cell.angle_gamma   90.00
#
_symmetry.space_group_name_H-M   'P 1'
#
loop_
_entity.id
_entity.type
_entity.pdbx_description
1 polymer ?
#
loop_
_entity_poly.entity_id
_entity_poly.type
_entity_poly.pdbx_seq_one_letter_code
_entity_poly.pdbx_strand_id
1 'polypeptide(L)'
;MTTSHENHNTAPAPSPQNIYDDPRFFEGYRTLREQDTGLNGALEIPAMRGLLPDLRGRAVLDLGCGFGDFARHARAQGADRVTALDVSANMIEAARALTHDPAITYLHASIEDCVTAQAAFDLVVSSLALHYIADYPAVVRRVFDSLKPGGTFIFSVEHPLQTAHPVGWVRDAEGNKLHWPPDH
;
A
#
# COMPACT_ATOMS: atom_id res chain seq x y z
N MET A 1 27.56 -4.83 -46.40
CA MET A 1 26.34 -5.12 -45.62
C MET A 1 26.63 -4.79 -44.19
N THR A 2 26.27 -3.58 -43.78
CA THR A 2 26.53 -3.02 -42.45
C THR A 2 25.23 -3.15 -41.66
N THR A 3 25.19 -4.04 -40.67
CA THR A 3 24.09 -4.20 -39.75
C THR A 3 24.17 -3.12 -38.68
N SER A 4 23.25 -2.18 -38.75
CA SER A 4 23.05 -1.17 -37.69
C SER A 4 22.42 -1.84 -36.48
N HIS A 5 23.13 -1.87 -35.35
CA HIS A 5 22.57 -2.20 -34.05
C HIS A 5 21.74 -1.00 -33.56
N GLU A 6 20.45 -1.12 -33.55
CA GLU A 6 19.56 -0.18 -32.84
C GLU A 6 19.79 -0.35 -31.34
N ASN A 7 20.44 0.65 -30.74
CA ASN A 7 20.48 0.83 -29.30
C ASN A 7 19.06 1.22 -28.81
N HIS A 8 18.32 0.28 -28.28
CA HIS A 8 17.13 0.59 -27.49
C HIS A 8 17.57 1.27 -26.19
N ASN A 9 17.60 2.59 -26.23
CA ASN A 9 17.74 3.42 -25.05
C ASN A 9 16.43 3.33 -24.25
N THR A 10 16.26 2.31 -23.42
CA THR A 10 15.17 2.23 -22.46
C THR A 10 15.42 3.29 -21.40
N ALA A 11 14.56 4.32 -21.38
CA ALA A 11 14.53 5.27 -20.29
C ALA A 11 14.42 4.50 -18.96
N PRO A 12 15.12 4.92 -17.90
CA PRO A 12 14.99 4.28 -16.60
C PRO A 12 13.54 4.33 -16.16
N ALA A 13 13.06 3.23 -15.59
CA ALA A 13 11.70 3.18 -15.02
C ALA A 13 11.52 4.35 -14.03
N PRO A 14 10.36 5.02 -14.03
CA PRO A 14 10.11 6.10 -13.08
C PRO A 14 10.28 5.56 -11.65
N SER A 15 10.96 6.34 -10.81
CA SER A 15 11.08 5.99 -9.39
C SER A 15 9.68 5.88 -8.76
N PRO A 16 9.46 4.93 -7.85
CA PRO A 16 8.18 4.81 -7.13
C PRO A 16 7.81 6.15 -6.47
N GLN A 17 6.53 6.50 -6.55
CA GLN A 17 6.04 7.72 -5.90
C GLN A 17 6.10 7.54 -4.39
N ASN A 18 6.82 8.41 -3.69
CA ASN A 18 7.06 8.31 -2.25
C ASN A 18 7.01 9.70 -1.58
N ILE A 19 5.80 10.22 -1.37
CA ILE A 19 5.60 11.48 -0.65
C ILE A 19 5.80 11.31 0.87
N TYR A 20 5.74 10.08 1.38
CA TYR A 20 5.79 9.79 2.82
C TYR A 20 7.20 9.93 3.43
N ASP A 21 8.24 10.10 2.60
CA ASP A 21 9.58 10.47 3.06
C ASP A 21 9.81 11.99 3.11
N ASP A 22 8.85 12.81 2.64
CA ASP A 22 8.85 14.25 2.93
C ASP A 22 8.52 14.48 4.41
N PRO A 23 9.39 15.16 5.21
CA PRO A 23 9.20 15.28 6.65
C PRO A 23 7.92 16.02 7.06
N ARG A 24 7.47 16.98 6.24
CA ARG A 24 6.26 17.76 6.54
C ARG A 24 5.01 16.93 6.28
N PHE A 25 5.01 16.20 5.19
CA PHE A 25 3.91 15.31 4.85
C PHE A 25 3.81 14.18 5.88
N PHE A 26 4.93 13.54 6.21
CA PHE A 26 4.98 12.43 7.16
C PHE A 26 4.43 12.82 8.53
N GLU A 27 4.85 13.97 9.07
CA GLU A 27 4.39 14.43 10.38
C GLU A 27 2.89 14.73 10.40
N GLY A 28 2.37 15.38 9.35
CA GLY A 28 0.94 15.64 9.20
C GLY A 28 0.13 14.34 9.07
N TYR A 29 0.62 13.38 8.32
CA TYR A 29 -0.01 12.08 8.15
C TYR A 29 0.01 11.26 9.45
N ARG A 30 1.14 11.28 10.20
CA ARG A 30 1.25 10.64 11.51
C ARG A 30 0.19 11.17 12.48
N THR A 31 0.08 12.49 12.59
CA THR A 31 -0.93 13.12 13.44
C THR A 31 -2.35 12.72 13.05
N LEU A 32 -2.66 12.69 11.74
CA LEU A 32 -3.96 12.26 11.25
C LEU A 32 -4.28 10.80 11.65
N ARG A 33 -3.28 9.91 11.56
CA ARG A 33 -3.44 8.49 11.91
C ARG A 33 -3.60 8.27 13.42
N GLU A 34 -2.88 9.02 14.24
CA GLU A 34 -2.99 8.97 15.71
C GLU A 34 -4.37 9.40 16.19
N GLN A 35 -5.01 10.34 15.50
CA GLN A 35 -6.35 10.84 15.86
C GLN A 35 -7.48 9.95 15.36
N ASP A 36 -7.23 9.05 14.41
CA ASP A 36 -8.19 8.12 13.78
C ASP A 36 -9.52 8.79 13.34
N THR A 37 -9.46 10.06 12.96
CA THR A 37 -10.63 10.91 12.66
C THR A 37 -11.00 10.95 11.19
N GLY A 38 -10.25 10.27 10.31
CA GLY A 38 -10.44 10.30 8.87
C GLY A 38 -11.37 9.20 8.35
N LEU A 39 -11.76 9.32 7.05
CA LEU A 39 -12.57 8.30 6.34
C LEU A 39 -11.91 6.91 6.35
N ASN A 40 -10.59 6.85 6.49
CA ASN A 40 -9.84 5.61 6.58
C ASN A 40 -10.25 4.82 7.84
N GLY A 41 -10.20 5.45 9.02
CA GLY A 41 -10.63 4.83 10.28
C GLY A 41 -12.13 4.52 10.31
N ALA A 42 -12.96 5.45 9.80
CA ALA A 42 -14.42 5.35 9.90
C ALA A 42 -15.05 4.36 8.90
N LEU A 43 -14.48 4.22 7.70
CA LEU A 43 -15.07 3.44 6.60
C LEU A 43 -14.16 2.33 6.09
N GLU A 44 -12.93 2.67 5.70
CA GLU A 44 -12.05 1.74 4.99
C GLU A 44 -11.60 0.58 5.88
N ILE A 45 -11.06 0.87 7.06
CA ILE A 45 -10.57 -0.16 8.00
C ILE A 45 -11.67 -1.14 8.41
N PRO A 46 -12.89 -0.70 8.82
CA PRO A 46 -13.98 -1.62 9.11
C PRO A 46 -14.40 -2.48 7.92
N ALA A 47 -14.49 -1.88 6.72
CA ALA A 47 -14.84 -2.62 5.50
C ALA A 47 -13.79 -3.69 5.15
N MET A 48 -12.50 -3.32 5.18
CA MET A 48 -11.40 -4.25 4.93
C MET A 48 -11.40 -5.40 5.94
N ARG A 49 -11.57 -5.08 7.24
CA ARG A 49 -11.64 -6.10 8.29
C ARG A 49 -12.82 -7.04 8.13
N GLY A 50 -13.96 -6.54 7.64
CA GLY A 50 -15.16 -7.35 7.36
C GLY A 50 -14.97 -8.36 6.22
N LEU A 51 -13.98 -8.16 5.35
CA LEU A 51 -13.65 -9.07 4.25
C LEU A 51 -12.62 -10.13 4.63
N LEU A 52 -11.94 -9.98 5.78
CA LEU A 52 -10.86 -10.89 6.18
C LEU A 52 -11.40 -12.30 6.44
N PRO A 53 -10.73 -13.34 5.95
CA PRO A 53 -10.97 -14.71 6.38
C PRO A 53 -10.48 -14.93 7.82
N ASP A 54 -10.71 -16.11 8.36
CA ASP A 54 -10.05 -16.51 9.61
C ASP A 54 -8.52 -16.50 9.42
N LEU A 55 -7.81 -15.71 10.23
CA LEU A 55 -6.37 -15.49 10.10
C LEU A 55 -5.53 -16.50 10.91
N ARG A 56 -6.13 -17.32 11.75
CA ARG A 56 -5.40 -18.28 12.61
C ARG A 56 -4.51 -19.22 11.80
N GLY A 57 -3.22 -19.21 12.13
CA GLY A 57 -2.20 -20.04 11.47
C GLY A 57 -1.85 -19.63 10.03
N ARG A 58 -2.33 -18.48 9.56
CA ARG A 58 -2.09 -18.03 8.18
C ARG A 58 -0.81 -17.23 8.04
N ALA A 59 -0.17 -17.36 6.88
CA ALA A 59 0.90 -16.50 6.42
C ALA A 59 0.30 -15.33 5.63
N VAL A 60 0.62 -14.11 6.01
CA VAL A 60 0.03 -12.88 5.47
C VAL A 60 1.12 -12.00 4.84
N LEU A 61 0.79 -11.39 3.69
CA LEU A 61 1.59 -10.36 3.05
C LEU A 61 0.80 -9.03 3.06
N ASP A 62 1.43 -7.97 3.55
CA ASP A 62 0.85 -6.62 3.65
C ASP A 62 1.63 -5.67 2.73
N LEU A 63 0.99 -5.22 1.65
CA LEU A 63 1.59 -4.40 0.59
C LEU A 63 1.23 -2.93 0.80
N GLY A 64 2.23 -2.10 1.14
CA GLY A 64 2.04 -0.70 1.53
C GLY A 64 1.58 -0.60 2.98
N CYS A 65 2.35 -1.18 3.90
CA CYS A 65 1.93 -1.40 5.29
C CYS A 65 1.86 -0.12 6.15
N GLY A 66 2.41 1.00 5.70
CA GLY A 66 2.49 2.24 6.47
C GLY A 66 3.09 2.01 7.86
N PHE A 67 2.39 2.44 8.90
CA PHE A 67 2.79 2.24 10.30
C PHE A 67 2.64 0.80 10.82
N GLY A 68 2.25 -0.15 9.98
CA GLY A 68 2.13 -1.57 10.34
C GLY A 68 0.88 -1.92 11.16
N ASP A 69 -0.16 -1.10 11.11
CA ASP A 69 -1.40 -1.31 11.88
C ASP A 69 -2.09 -2.61 11.50
N PHE A 70 -2.18 -2.89 10.19
CA PHE A 70 -2.76 -4.13 9.71
C PHE A 70 -1.90 -5.35 10.08
N ALA A 71 -0.58 -5.25 9.97
CA ALA A 71 0.32 -6.34 10.34
C ALA A 71 0.15 -6.75 11.82
N ARG A 72 0.11 -5.75 12.73
CA ARG A 72 -0.16 -6.00 14.16
C ARG A 72 -1.57 -6.56 14.39
N HIS A 73 -2.58 -6.04 13.68
CA HIS A 73 -3.93 -6.57 13.75
C HIS A 73 -4.00 -8.03 13.30
N ALA A 74 -3.38 -8.39 12.18
CA ALA A 74 -3.35 -9.76 11.68
C ALA A 74 -2.74 -10.73 12.69
N ARG A 75 -1.66 -10.34 13.36
CA ARG A 75 -1.05 -11.13 14.43
C ARG A 75 -1.98 -11.26 15.63
N ALA A 76 -2.64 -10.19 16.05
CA ALA A 76 -3.62 -10.23 17.13
C ALA A 76 -4.81 -11.14 16.80
N GLN A 77 -5.14 -11.33 15.52
CA GLN A 77 -6.15 -12.28 15.04
C GLN A 77 -5.61 -13.71 14.82
N GLY A 78 -4.35 -13.99 15.20
CA GLY A 78 -3.76 -15.32 15.18
C GLY A 78 -3.03 -15.71 13.90
N ALA A 79 -2.72 -14.78 13.00
CA ALA A 79 -1.84 -15.08 11.86
C ALA A 79 -0.51 -15.66 12.34
N ASP A 80 0.02 -16.69 11.66
CA ASP A 80 1.28 -17.34 12.02
C ASP A 80 2.47 -16.41 11.81
N ARG A 81 2.51 -15.73 10.67
CA ARG A 81 3.52 -14.74 10.34
C ARG A 81 2.96 -13.67 9.42
N VAL A 82 3.54 -12.48 9.49
CA VAL A 82 3.24 -11.37 8.58
C VAL A 82 4.54 -10.86 7.96
N THR A 83 4.55 -10.76 6.63
CA THR A 83 5.55 -9.98 5.90
C THR A 83 4.87 -8.69 5.46
N ALA A 84 5.43 -7.56 5.82
CA ALA A 84 4.86 -6.25 5.56
C ALA A 84 5.90 -5.37 4.88
N LEU A 85 5.52 -4.69 3.81
CA LEU A 85 6.47 -3.85 3.09
C LEU A 85 5.89 -2.46 2.80
N ASP A 86 6.79 -1.49 2.74
CA ASP A 86 6.47 -0.12 2.33
C ASP A 86 7.66 0.48 1.60
N VAL A 87 7.38 1.39 0.66
CA VAL A 87 8.40 2.13 -0.10
C VAL A 87 9.03 3.25 0.73
N SER A 88 8.36 3.70 1.78
CA SER A 88 8.84 4.76 2.66
C SER A 88 9.71 4.20 3.78
N ALA A 89 10.95 4.71 3.86
CA ALA A 89 11.86 4.39 4.95
C ALA A 89 11.30 4.87 6.31
N ASN A 90 10.68 6.06 6.34
CA ASN A 90 10.07 6.63 7.54
C ASN A 90 8.92 5.75 8.07
N MET A 91 8.07 5.22 7.16
CA MET A 91 7.00 4.30 7.55
C MET A 91 7.54 3.01 8.15
N ILE A 92 8.54 2.40 7.51
CA ILE A 92 9.15 1.16 8.00
C ILE A 92 9.84 1.37 9.35
N GLU A 93 10.54 2.47 9.55
CA GLU A 93 11.17 2.80 10.83
C GLU A 93 10.11 2.95 11.93
N ALA A 94 9.06 3.72 11.67
CA ALA A 94 7.95 3.89 12.62
C ALA A 94 7.22 2.57 12.91
N ALA A 95 6.94 1.74 11.88
CA ALA A 95 6.32 0.44 12.06
C ALA A 95 7.15 -0.49 12.97
N ARG A 96 8.47 -0.52 12.76
CA ARG A 96 9.41 -1.29 13.61
C ARG A 96 9.43 -0.78 15.05
N ALA A 97 9.45 0.54 15.25
CA ALA A 97 9.43 1.14 16.57
C ALA A 97 8.15 0.82 17.37
N LEU A 98 7.03 0.68 16.68
CA LEU A 98 5.72 0.34 17.26
C LEU A 98 5.46 -1.16 17.43
N THR A 99 6.39 -2.03 16.99
CA THR A 99 6.15 -3.47 16.91
C THR A 99 7.22 -4.27 17.67
N HIS A 100 6.78 -5.15 18.56
CA HIS A 100 7.66 -6.05 19.33
C HIS A 100 7.41 -7.54 19.04
N ASP A 101 6.62 -7.87 18.00
CA ASP A 101 6.30 -9.24 17.59
C ASP A 101 7.34 -9.76 16.58
N PRO A 102 8.16 -10.79 16.90
CA PRO A 102 9.17 -11.32 16.00
C PRO A 102 8.59 -12.05 14.77
N ALA A 103 7.30 -12.36 14.79
CA ALA A 103 6.61 -12.97 13.64
C ALA A 103 6.16 -11.93 12.60
N ILE A 104 6.41 -10.64 12.80
CA ILE A 104 6.23 -9.59 11.80
C ILE A 104 7.58 -9.20 11.24
N THR A 105 7.72 -9.35 9.92
CA THR A 105 8.91 -8.90 9.19
C THR A 105 8.57 -7.66 8.38
N TYR A 106 9.21 -6.52 8.66
CA TYR A 106 9.07 -5.28 7.90
C TYR A 106 10.21 -5.12 6.88
N LEU A 107 9.84 -4.90 5.61
CA LEU A 107 10.75 -4.73 4.48
C LEU A 107 10.60 -3.32 3.90
N HIS A 108 11.70 -2.60 3.79
CA HIS A 108 11.75 -1.36 3.00
C HIS A 108 11.91 -1.75 1.53
N ALA A 109 10.81 -1.78 0.81
CA ALA A 109 10.75 -2.20 -0.59
C ALA A 109 9.52 -1.62 -1.30
N SER A 110 9.65 -1.36 -2.60
CA SER A 110 8.52 -1.06 -3.46
C SER A 110 7.66 -2.31 -3.67
N ILE A 111 6.35 -2.13 -3.78
CA ILE A 111 5.42 -3.20 -4.19
C ILE A 111 5.80 -3.73 -5.58
N GLU A 112 6.28 -2.86 -6.47
CA GLU A 112 6.65 -3.20 -7.84
C GLU A 112 7.93 -4.04 -7.93
N ASP A 113 8.85 -3.88 -6.98
CA ASP A 113 10.14 -4.58 -6.95
C ASP A 113 10.15 -5.76 -5.97
N CYS A 114 9.07 -5.93 -5.22
CA CYS A 114 9.01 -6.99 -4.22
C CYS A 114 9.02 -8.37 -4.87
N VAL A 115 10.08 -9.11 -4.61
CA VAL A 115 10.19 -10.53 -5.00
C VAL A 115 9.75 -11.38 -3.81
N THR A 116 8.63 -12.05 -3.95
CA THR A 116 8.11 -12.99 -2.96
C THR A 116 8.30 -14.44 -3.42
N ALA A 117 8.41 -15.35 -2.46
CA ALA A 117 8.38 -16.77 -2.81
C ALA A 117 7.01 -17.17 -3.36
N GLN A 118 7.00 -18.09 -4.35
CA GLN A 118 5.76 -18.62 -4.93
C GLN A 118 4.96 -19.40 -3.88
N ALA A 119 3.64 -19.28 -3.95
CA ALA A 119 2.70 -19.98 -3.09
C ALA A 119 3.04 -19.90 -1.59
N ALA A 120 3.49 -18.73 -1.13
CA ALA A 120 3.99 -18.53 0.24
C ALA A 120 2.94 -18.02 1.21
N PHE A 121 1.89 -17.34 0.70
CA PHE A 121 0.92 -16.62 1.53
C PHE A 121 -0.49 -17.16 1.37
N ASP A 122 -1.23 -17.17 2.46
CA ASP A 122 -2.65 -17.51 2.50
C ASP A 122 -3.52 -16.29 2.21
N LEU A 123 -3.00 -15.09 2.54
CA LEU A 123 -3.65 -13.82 2.34
C LEU A 123 -2.63 -12.77 1.90
N VAL A 124 -2.99 -12.00 0.89
CA VAL A 124 -2.31 -10.75 0.54
C VAL A 124 -3.29 -9.61 0.77
N VAL A 125 -2.83 -8.54 1.42
CA VAL A 125 -3.63 -7.33 1.67
C VAL A 125 -2.90 -6.10 1.14
N SER A 126 -3.65 -5.13 0.65
CA SER A 126 -3.13 -3.80 0.32
C SER A 126 -4.21 -2.75 0.62
N SER A 127 -3.94 -1.88 1.58
CA SER A 127 -4.84 -0.81 1.98
C SER A 127 -4.36 0.52 1.43
N LEU A 128 -5.12 1.13 0.51
CA LEU A 128 -4.87 2.45 -0.06
C LEU A 128 -3.43 2.67 -0.60
N ALA A 129 -2.85 1.63 -1.22
CA ALA A 129 -1.49 1.71 -1.77
C ALA A 129 -1.42 1.45 -3.28
N LEU A 130 -2.32 0.65 -3.85
CA LEU A 130 -2.21 0.22 -5.25
C LEU A 130 -2.46 1.32 -6.28
N HIS A 131 -3.07 2.43 -5.91
CA HIS A 131 -3.25 3.57 -6.81
C HIS A 131 -1.95 4.37 -7.08
N TYR A 132 -0.87 4.05 -6.38
CA TYR A 132 0.47 4.59 -6.65
C TYR A 132 1.30 3.75 -7.63
N ILE A 133 0.78 2.61 -8.08
CA ILE A 133 1.51 1.63 -8.90
C ILE A 133 1.44 2.00 -10.38
N ALA A 134 2.60 2.02 -11.07
CA ALA A 134 2.68 2.28 -12.50
C ALA A 134 2.34 1.04 -13.34
N ASP A 135 2.87 -0.13 -12.99
CA ASP A 135 2.59 -1.41 -13.67
C ASP A 135 1.68 -2.31 -12.83
N TYR A 136 0.40 -1.92 -12.74
CA TYR A 136 -0.61 -2.67 -12.01
C TYR A 136 -0.75 -4.14 -12.48
N PRO A 137 -0.77 -4.45 -13.80
CA PRO A 137 -0.84 -5.84 -14.27
C PRO A 137 0.32 -6.71 -13.78
N ALA A 138 1.54 -6.18 -13.73
CA ALA A 138 2.70 -6.91 -13.22
C ALA A 138 2.57 -7.19 -11.72
N VAL A 139 2.12 -6.21 -10.95
CA VAL A 139 1.87 -6.38 -9.50
C VAL A 139 0.81 -7.44 -9.24
N VAL A 140 -0.33 -7.41 -9.94
CA VAL A 140 -1.40 -8.42 -9.79
C VAL A 140 -0.87 -9.82 -10.08
N ARG A 141 -0.04 -9.98 -11.10
CA ARG A 141 0.57 -11.27 -11.45
C ARG A 141 1.48 -11.78 -10.32
N ARG A 142 2.35 -10.91 -9.76
CA ARG A 142 3.20 -11.27 -8.62
C ARG A 142 2.39 -11.64 -7.37
N VAL A 143 1.31 -10.92 -7.10
CA VAL A 143 0.39 -11.26 -6.02
C VAL A 143 -0.20 -12.65 -6.24
N PHE A 144 -0.69 -12.93 -7.46
CA PHE A 144 -1.22 -14.24 -7.81
C PHE A 144 -0.18 -15.36 -7.60
N ASP A 145 1.05 -15.16 -8.06
CA ASP A 145 2.14 -16.14 -7.93
C ASP A 145 2.54 -16.35 -6.45
N SER A 146 2.42 -15.34 -5.61
CA SER A 146 2.75 -15.40 -4.19
C SER A 146 1.69 -16.10 -3.34
N LEU A 147 0.45 -16.15 -3.82
CA LEU A 147 -0.67 -16.78 -3.13
C LEU A 147 -0.61 -18.30 -3.24
N LYS A 148 -0.88 -18.97 -2.14
CA LYS A 148 -1.16 -20.43 -2.13
C LYS A 148 -2.45 -20.72 -2.91
N PRO A 149 -2.62 -21.95 -3.43
CA PRO A 149 -3.91 -22.38 -3.95
C PRO A 149 -5.04 -22.14 -2.94
N GLY A 150 -6.07 -21.41 -3.35
CA GLY A 150 -7.17 -20.99 -2.47
C GLY A 150 -6.85 -19.78 -1.58
N GLY A 151 -5.69 -19.15 -1.74
CA GLY A 151 -5.35 -17.90 -1.07
C GLY A 151 -6.20 -16.73 -1.58
N THR A 152 -6.26 -15.67 -0.79
CA THR A 152 -7.13 -14.52 -1.04
C THR A 152 -6.31 -13.24 -1.20
N PHE A 153 -6.71 -12.37 -2.12
CA PHE A 153 -6.20 -10.99 -2.23
C PHE A 153 -7.32 -10.01 -1.88
N ILE A 154 -7.08 -9.14 -0.90
CA ILE A 154 -8.00 -8.09 -0.45
C ILE A 154 -7.30 -6.75 -0.56
N PHE A 155 -7.94 -5.79 -1.21
CA PHE A 155 -7.35 -4.46 -1.34
C PHE A 155 -8.40 -3.35 -1.35
N SER A 156 -7.96 -2.15 -0.99
CA SER A 156 -8.68 -0.90 -1.17
C SER A 156 -7.86 0.07 -2.01
N VAL A 157 -8.54 0.91 -2.78
CA VAL A 157 -7.93 1.98 -3.57
C VAL A 157 -8.79 3.23 -3.46
N GLU A 158 -8.18 4.39 -3.69
CA GLU A 158 -8.95 5.61 -3.89
C GLU A 158 -9.85 5.48 -5.12
N HIS A 159 -11.05 6.04 -5.01
CA HIS A 159 -11.97 6.04 -6.16
C HIS A 159 -11.36 6.86 -7.31
N PRO A 160 -11.45 6.41 -8.58
CA PRO A 160 -10.81 7.08 -9.72
C PRO A 160 -11.17 8.57 -9.86
N LEU A 161 -12.35 8.98 -9.42
CA LEU A 161 -12.73 10.40 -9.38
C LEU A 161 -11.81 11.26 -8.49
N GLN A 162 -11.18 10.69 -7.46
CA GLN A 162 -10.25 11.42 -6.60
C GLN A 162 -8.92 11.73 -7.32
N THR A 163 -8.52 10.87 -8.23
CA THR A 163 -7.24 10.97 -8.95
C THR A 163 -7.40 11.51 -10.38
N ALA A 164 -8.62 11.61 -10.90
CA ALA A 164 -8.89 12.05 -12.27
C ALA A 164 -8.70 13.56 -12.48
N HIS A 165 -8.80 14.38 -11.44
CA HIS A 165 -8.71 15.83 -11.56
C HIS A 165 -7.43 16.40 -10.93
N PRO A 166 -6.57 17.10 -11.71
CA PRO A 166 -5.26 17.54 -11.22
C PRO A 166 -5.33 18.63 -10.15
N VAL A 167 -6.44 19.36 -10.05
CA VAL A 167 -6.60 20.49 -9.09
C VAL A 167 -7.13 20.01 -7.73
N GLY A 168 -7.77 18.84 -7.67
CA GLY A 168 -8.39 18.35 -6.44
C GLY A 168 -9.59 19.23 -6.01
N TRP A 169 -9.73 19.46 -4.71
CA TRP A 169 -10.83 20.26 -4.16
C TRP A 169 -10.79 21.72 -4.60
N VAL A 170 -11.89 22.23 -5.16
CA VAL A 170 -12.12 23.67 -5.30
C VAL A 170 -12.31 24.28 -3.91
N ARG A 171 -11.63 25.37 -3.63
CA ARG A 171 -11.66 26.04 -2.33
C ARG A 171 -12.10 27.49 -2.49
N ASP A 172 -12.71 28.05 -1.44
CA ASP A 172 -12.99 29.49 -1.35
C ASP A 172 -11.72 30.30 -1.01
N ALA A 173 -11.86 31.61 -0.87
CA ALA A 173 -10.77 32.52 -0.54
C ALA A 173 -10.19 32.28 0.88
N GLU A 174 -10.96 31.71 1.77
CA GLU A 174 -10.62 31.36 3.14
C GLU A 174 -10.00 29.94 3.24
N GLY A 175 -9.94 29.18 2.11
CA GLY A 175 -9.34 27.84 2.04
C GLY A 175 -10.29 26.68 2.36
N ASN A 176 -11.59 26.95 2.60
CA ASN A 176 -12.57 25.88 2.85
C ASN A 176 -12.87 25.09 1.58
N LYS A 177 -13.07 23.78 1.71
CA LYS A 177 -13.46 22.89 0.60
C LYS A 177 -14.90 23.21 0.16
N LEU A 178 -15.11 23.57 -1.11
CA LEU A 178 -16.43 23.83 -1.67
C LEU A 178 -17.00 22.59 -2.36
N HIS A 179 -16.33 22.10 -3.37
CA HIS A 179 -16.76 20.93 -4.15
C HIS A 179 -15.58 20.30 -4.87
N TRP A 180 -15.75 19.06 -5.29
CA TRP A 180 -14.88 18.40 -6.26
C TRP A 180 -15.37 18.79 -7.66
N PRO A 181 -14.52 19.28 -8.57
CA PRO A 181 -14.97 19.66 -9.90
C PRO A 181 -15.51 18.43 -10.63
N PRO A 182 -16.71 18.51 -11.24
CA PRO A 182 -17.17 17.44 -12.12
C PRO A 182 -16.28 17.42 -13.37
N ASP A 183 -15.97 16.24 -13.87
CA ASP A 183 -15.35 16.08 -15.17
C ASP A 183 -16.27 16.62 -16.25
N HIS A 184 -15.72 17.41 -17.16
CA HIS A 184 -16.37 17.89 -18.38
C HIS A 184 -15.90 17.09 -19.57
#